data_e97dcf63cdd877f559ce93fd5cf1c106
#
_entry.id   e97dcf63cdd877f559ce93fd5cf1c106
#
_cell.length_a   1.000
_cell.length_b   1.000
_cell.length_c   1.000
_cell.angle_alpha   90.00
_cell.angle_beta   90.00
_cell.angle_gamma   90.00
#
_symmetry.space_group_name_H-M   'P 1'
#
loop_
_entity.id
_entity.type
_entity.pdbx_description
1 polymer ?
#
loop_
_entity_poly.entity_id
_entity_poly.type
_entity_poly.pdbx_seq_one_letter_code
_entity_poly.pdbx_strand_id
1 'polypeptide(L)'
;MSNFLNKNFVVNFFIILSIFGLDRFTKVYVISLNEKNLSSELFVSKFLNINLIYNEGLAFGLLSFDQSHMYNILTILIAAVILIIFFMTLKSGGLKKYSLLMIFGGALGNLYDRIFFKAVPDFIDFHIGNFHWFIFNVSDIFISLGVLFLIIFEIIDNQKNKIDEKNI
;
A
#
# COMPACT_ATOMS: atom_id res chain seq x y z
N MET A 1 18.01 -13.64 -29.82
CA MET A 1 17.31 -12.63 -29.00
C MET A 1 16.03 -13.26 -28.50
N SER A 2 16.11 -13.99 -27.36
CA SER A 2 15.06 -14.84 -26.82
C SER A 2 14.11 -14.00 -25.96
N ASN A 3 12.83 -14.17 -26.19
CA ASN A 3 11.68 -13.96 -25.32
C ASN A 3 11.90 -13.19 -24.00
N PHE A 4 12.15 -11.91 -24.06
CA PHE A 4 12.25 -11.02 -22.89
C PHE A 4 10.91 -10.88 -22.13
N LEU A 5 9.84 -11.38 -22.68
CA LEU A 5 8.51 -11.40 -22.06
C LEU A 5 8.15 -12.83 -21.63
N ASN A 6 8.82 -13.33 -20.59
CA ASN A 6 8.35 -14.52 -19.91
C ASN A 6 6.92 -14.24 -19.42
N LYS A 7 5.99 -15.19 -19.65
CA LYS A 7 4.57 -15.07 -19.23
C LYS A 7 4.42 -14.59 -17.78
N ASN A 8 5.29 -15.06 -16.90
CA ASN A 8 5.31 -14.66 -15.50
C ASN A 8 5.67 -13.16 -15.31
N PHE A 9 6.57 -12.61 -16.11
CA PHE A 9 6.91 -11.20 -16.07
C PHE A 9 5.72 -10.33 -16.47
N VAL A 10 5.04 -10.71 -17.55
CA VAL A 10 3.85 -10.00 -18.04
C VAL A 10 2.74 -10.01 -16.98
N VAL A 11 2.46 -11.16 -16.37
CA VAL A 11 1.45 -11.28 -15.31
C VAL A 11 1.81 -10.39 -14.10
N ASN A 12 3.05 -10.45 -13.63
CA ASN A 12 3.51 -9.64 -12.50
C ASN A 12 3.38 -8.14 -12.79
N PHE A 13 3.77 -7.72 -13.99
CA PHE A 13 3.65 -6.34 -14.43
C PHE A 13 2.19 -5.86 -14.41
N PHE A 14 1.26 -6.68 -14.94
CA PHE A 14 -0.16 -6.32 -14.93
C PHE A 14 -0.78 -6.29 -13.53
N ILE A 15 -0.34 -7.14 -12.61
CA ILE A 15 -0.77 -7.09 -11.21
C ILE A 15 -0.37 -5.76 -10.58
N ILE A 16 0.91 -5.37 -10.70
CA ILE A 16 1.42 -4.10 -10.17
C ILE A 16 0.68 -2.91 -10.80
N LEU A 17 0.55 -2.92 -12.12
CA LEU A 17 -0.12 -1.86 -12.88
C LEU A 17 -1.59 -1.72 -12.49
N SER A 18 -2.29 -2.85 -12.26
CA SER A 18 -3.69 -2.84 -11.84
C SER A 18 -3.86 -2.26 -10.44
N ILE A 19 -3.02 -2.65 -9.49
CA ILE A 19 -3.07 -2.15 -8.12
C ILE A 19 -2.75 -0.64 -8.10
N PHE A 20 -1.67 -0.23 -8.73
CA PHE A 20 -1.29 1.17 -8.87
C PHE A 20 -2.38 1.98 -9.58
N GLY A 21 -2.93 1.45 -10.67
CA GLY A 21 -3.99 2.11 -11.45
C GLY A 21 -5.29 2.27 -10.65
N LEU A 22 -5.70 1.25 -9.88
CA LEU A 22 -6.86 1.33 -8.98
C LEU A 22 -6.65 2.40 -7.91
N ASP A 23 -5.49 2.44 -7.28
CA ASP A 23 -5.15 3.46 -6.30
C ASP A 23 -5.22 4.87 -6.92
N ARG A 24 -4.56 5.08 -8.06
CA ARG A 24 -4.59 6.38 -8.76
C ARG A 24 -6.01 6.79 -9.16
N PHE A 25 -6.77 5.87 -9.74
CA PHE A 25 -8.14 6.12 -10.16
C PHE A 25 -9.02 6.55 -8.99
N THR A 26 -8.98 5.83 -7.87
CA THR A 26 -9.80 6.14 -6.69
C THR A 26 -9.39 7.46 -6.04
N LYS A 27 -8.10 7.75 -5.90
CA LYS A 27 -7.60 9.01 -5.37
C LYS A 27 -8.01 10.20 -6.24
N VAL A 28 -7.80 10.13 -7.55
CA VAL A 28 -8.22 11.19 -8.48
C VAL A 28 -9.73 11.40 -8.44
N TYR A 29 -10.50 10.30 -8.40
CA TYR A 29 -11.97 10.37 -8.31
C TYR A 29 -12.43 11.07 -7.03
N VAL A 30 -11.89 10.69 -5.86
CA VAL A 30 -12.25 11.29 -4.57
C VAL A 30 -11.84 12.77 -4.51
N ILE A 31 -10.64 13.13 -4.98
CA ILE A 31 -10.19 14.52 -5.07
C ILE A 31 -11.14 15.33 -5.94
N SER A 32 -11.53 14.82 -7.12
CA SER A 32 -12.46 15.52 -8.01
C SER A 32 -13.85 15.71 -7.43
N LEU A 33 -14.33 14.76 -6.61
CA LEU A 33 -15.59 14.91 -5.88
C LEU A 33 -15.50 15.97 -4.79
N ASN A 34 -14.39 16.00 -4.05
CA ASN A 34 -14.14 17.01 -3.02
C ASN A 34 -14.13 18.43 -3.59
N GLU A 35 -13.46 18.64 -4.72
CA GLU A 35 -13.42 19.92 -5.42
C GLU A 35 -14.80 20.39 -5.89
N LYS A 36 -15.65 19.47 -6.35
CA LYS A 36 -17.01 19.78 -6.81
C LYS A 36 -17.96 20.07 -5.66
N ASN A 37 -17.85 19.33 -4.57
CA ASN A 37 -18.78 19.44 -3.44
C ASN A 37 -18.37 20.49 -2.40
N LEU A 38 -17.15 21.01 -2.49
CA LEU A 38 -16.56 21.96 -1.51
C LEU A 38 -16.63 21.42 -0.06
N SER A 39 -16.62 20.09 0.10
CA SER A 39 -16.71 19.42 1.39
C SER A 39 -15.76 18.24 1.43
N SER A 40 -15.03 18.09 2.54
CA SER A 40 -14.19 16.89 2.77
C SER A 40 -15.01 15.64 3.07
N GLU A 41 -16.26 15.78 3.56
CA GLU A 41 -17.19 14.68 3.82
C GLU A 41 -17.99 14.39 2.54
N LEU A 42 -17.60 13.33 1.82
CA LEU A 42 -18.21 12.98 0.53
C LEU A 42 -19.32 11.93 0.66
N PHE A 43 -19.24 11.10 1.69
CA PHE A 43 -20.23 10.07 1.98
C PHE A 43 -20.18 9.70 3.45
N VAL A 44 -21.34 9.53 4.08
CA VAL A 44 -21.49 9.16 5.49
C VAL A 44 -22.45 8.00 5.62
N SER A 45 -22.04 6.96 6.35
CA SER A 45 -22.89 5.81 6.69
C SER A 45 -22.61 5.34 8.12
N LYS A 46 -23.28 4.25 8.54
CA LYS A 46 -23.15 3.69 9.90
C LYS A 46 -21.77 3.13 10.21
N PHE A 47 -20.99 2.69 9.20
CA PHE A 47 -19.73 2.00 9.39
C PHE A 47 -18.61 2.50 8.51
N LEU A 48 -18.91 3.29 7.49
CA LEU A 48 -17.97 3.76 6.49
C LEU A 48 -18.28 5.19 6.12
N ASN A 49 -17.31 6.07 6.25
CA ASN A 49 -17.36 7.41 5.69
C ASN A 49 -16.28 7.55 4.60
N ILE A 50 -16.52 8.44 3.66
CA ILE A 50 -15.50 8.87 2.68
C ILE A 50 -15.17 10.32 3.00
N ASN A 51 -14.01 10.53 3.66
CA ASN A 51 -13.53 11.83 4.14
C ASN A 51 -12.12 12.06 3.62
N LEU A 52 -11.94 12.99 2.70
CA LEU A 52 -10.62 13.27 2.14
C LEU A 52 -9.72 13.99 3.14
N ILE A 53 -8.59 13.36 3.46
CA ILE A 53 -7.52 13.92 4.28
C ILE A 53 -6.19 13.79 3.53
N TYR A 54 -5.34 14.81 3.60
CA TYR A 54 -3.99 14.76 3.08
C TYR A 54 -3.01 14.39 4.18
N ASN A 55 -2.48 13.16 4.11
CA ASN A 55 -1.57 12.58 5.07
C ASN A 55 -0.11 12.91 4.71
N GLU A 56 0.49 13.81 5.45
CA GLU A 56 1.89 14.19 5.30
C GLU A 56 2.86 13.20 5.97
N GLY A 57 2.33 12.16 6.63
CA GLY A 57 3.14 11.11 7.27
C GLY A 57 3.82 11.52 8.57
N LEU A 58 3.59 12.73 9.02
CA LEU A 58 4.10 13.25 10.29
C LEU A 58 2.96 13.25 11.32
N ALA A 59 2.82 12.15 12.05
CA ALA A 59 1.95 12.16 13.22
C ALA A 59 2.58 13.09 14.27
N PHE A 60 1.80 14.10 14.67
CA PHE A 60 1.96 14.79 15.95
C PHE A 60 2.97 15.92 16.09
N GLY A 61 3.29 16.76 15.19
CA GLY A 61 3.97 18.04 15.57
C GLY A 61 5.11 17.92 16.62
N LEU A 62 5.57 16.70 16.90
CA LEU A 62 6.39 16.33 18.05
C LEU A 62 7.87 16.70 17.93
N LEU A 63 8.30 17.15 16.74
CA LEU A 63 9.69 17.51 16.54
C LEU A 63 9.76 18.90 15.92
N SER A 64 10.38 19.82 16.62
CA SER A 64 10.71 21.19 16.21
C SER A 64 11.72 21.28 15.04
N PHE A 65 11.87 20.22 14.27
CA PHE A 65 12.71 20.17 13.07
C PHE A 65 11.92 20.65 11.86
N ASP A 66 12.64 21.16 10.87
CA ASP A 66 12.07 21.56 9.59
C ASP A 66 11.26 20.40 8.98
N GLN A 67 9.94 20.60 8.91
CA GLN A 67 8.97 19.60 8.44
C GLN A 67 9.34 19.06 7.05
N SER A 68 9.92 19.89 6.20
CA SER A 68 10.30 19.50 4.84
C SER A 68 11.47 18.49 4.82
N HIS A 69 12.46 18.65 5.67
CA HIS A 69 13.57 17.71 5.80
C HIS A 69 13.12 16.35 6.36
N MET A 70 12.28 16.37 7.40
CA MET A 70 11.74 15.14 7.99
C MET A 70 10.87 14.36 6.99
N TYR A 71 10.04 15.06 6.24
CA TYR A 71 9.24 14.47 5.17
C TYR A 71 10.11 13.79 4.09
N ASN A 72 11.17 14.46 3.66
CA ASN A 72 12.08 13.92 2.65
C ASN A 72 12.84 12.68 3.18
N ILE A 73 13.30 12.69 4.44
CA ILE A 73 13.94 11.53 5.07
C ILE A 73 12.95 10.35 5.12
N LEU A 74 11.70 10.58 5.55
CA LEU A 74 10.67 9.55 5.58
C LEU A 74 10.41 8.97 4.18
N THR A 75 10.31 9.83 3.17
CA THR A 75 10.10 9.41 1.78
C THR A 75 11.27 8.55 1.26
N ILE A 76 12.51 8.92 1.59
CA ILE A 76 13.71 8.14 1.22
C ILE A 76 13.70 6.77 1.92
N LEU A 77 13.36 6.71 3.22
CA LEU A 77 13.25 5.46 3.96
C LEU A 77 12.17 4.53 3.35
N ILE A 78 11.01 5.09 3.02
CA ILE A 78 9.94 4.34 2.34
C ILE A 78 10.41 3.82 0.98
N ALA A 79 11.09 4.65 0.18
CA ALA A 79 11.64 4.23 -1.11
C ALA A 79 12.68 3.10 -0.95
N ALA A 80 13.53 3.15 0.08
CA ALA A 80 14.47 2.08 0.37
C ALA A 80 13.77 0.76 0.75
N VAL A 81 12.71 0.82 1.56
CA VAL A 81 11.89 -0.36 1.89
C VAL A 81 11.23 -0.93 0.63
N ILE A 82 10.68 -0.09 -0.24
CA ILE A 82 10.08 -0.52 -1.52
C ILE A 82 11.12 -1.22 -2.40
N LEU A 83 12.35 -0.72 -2.44
CA LEU A 83 13.44 -1.35 -3.16
C LEU A 83 13.79 -2.74 -2.60
N ILE A 84 13.79 -2.90 -1.27
CA ILE A 84 13.97 -4.21 -0.62
C ILE A 84 12.85 -5.17 -1.03
N ILE A 85 11.58 -4.73 -0.97
CA ILE A 85 10.41 -5.53 -1.36
C ILE A 85 10.52 -5.93 -2.84
N PHE A 86 10.98 -5.05 -3.71
CA PHE A 86 11.24 -5.36 -5.11
C PHE A 86 12.24 -6.52 -5.27
N PHE A 87 13.40 -6.46 -4.61
CA PHE A 87 14.38 -7.55 -4.67
C PHE A 87 13.86 -8.84 -4.04
N MET A 88 13.08 -8.76 -2.96
CA MET A 88 12.40 -9.93 -2.38
C MET A 88 11.43 -10.55 -3.40
N THR A 89 10.66 -9.73 -4.11
CA THR A 89 9.71 -10.18 -5.13
C THR A 89 10.41 -10.91 -6.27
N LEU A 90 11.59 -10.45 -6.70
CA LEU A 90 12.38 -11.11 -7.74
C LEU A 90 12.88 -12.50 -7.31
N LYS A 91 13.21 -12.67 -6.03
CA LYS A 91 13.73 -13.93 -5.47
C LYS A 91 12.63 -14.90 -5.02
N SER A 92 11.40 -14.44 -4.87
CA SER A 92 10.28 -15.23 -4.35
C SER A 92 9.54 -15.95 -5.46
N GLY A 93 8.89 -17.07 -5.09
CA GLY A 93 8.03 -17.86 -5.95
C GLY A 93 6.67 -18.15 -5.31
N GLY A 94 5.76 -18.81 -6.06
CA GLY A 94 4.47 -19.23 -5.55
C GLY A 94 3.60 -18.10 -4.99
N LEU A 95 2.84 -18.40 -3.94
CA LEU A 95 1.90 -17.47 -3.31
C LEU A 95 2.60 -16.30 -2.60
N LYS A 96 3.77 -16.51 -2.01
CA LYS A 96 4.57 -15.45 -1.37
C LYS A 96 4.91 -14.32 -2.35
N LYS A 97 5.18 -14.67 -3.60
CA LYS A 97 5.46 -13.69 -4.65
C LYS A 97 4.25 -12.78 -4.90
N TYR A 98 3.04 -13.32 -4.96
CA TYR A 98 1.83 -12.52 -5.17
C TYR A 98 1.55 -11.59 -3.98
N SER A 99 1.80 -12.04 -2.77
CA SER A 99 1.74 -11.18 -1.57
C SER A 99 2.71 -10.00 -1.67
N LEU A 100 3.96 -10.24 -2.08
CA LEU A 100 4.96 -9.19 -2.28
C LEU A 100 4.59 -8.24 -3.42
N LEU A 101 3.97 -8.74 -4.50
CA LEU A 101 3.47 -7.91 -5.60
C LEU A 101 2.34 -6.97 -5.13
N MET A 102 1.46 -7.44 -4.24
CA MET A 102 0.43 -6.59 -3.63
C MET A 102 1.04 -5.48 -2.80
N ILE A 103 2.00 -5.81 -1.92
CA ILE A 103 2.71 -4.82 -1.10
C ILE A 103 3.43 -3.82 -2.00
N PHE A 104 4.17 -4.30 -3.00
CA PHE A 104 4.95 -3.46 -3.90
C PHE A 104 4.07 -2.52 -4.72
N GLY A 105 2.99 -3.03 -5.33
CA GLY A 105 2.05 -2.22 -6.13
C GLY A 105 1.36 -1.14 -5.31
N GLY A 106 0.88 -1.47 -4.10
CA GLY A 106 0.31 -0.50 -3.18
C GLY A 106 1.34 0.54 -2.71
N ALA A 107 2.52 0.08 -2.29
CA ALA A 107 3.57 0.98 -1.81
C ALA A 107 4.05 1.96 -2.89
N LEU A 108 4.07 1.56 -4.17
CA LEU A 108 4.35 2.46 -5.29
C LEU A 108 3.29 3.57 -5.42
N GLY A 109 2.00 3.28 -5.18
CA GLY A 109 0.94 4.28 -5.18
C GLY A 109 1.19 5.38 -4.16
N ASN A 110 1.44 4.99 -2.90
CA ASN A 110 1.72 5.94 -1.84
C ASN A 110 3.08 6.65 -2.00
N LEU A 111 4.09 6.00 -2.58
CA LEU A 111 5.37 6.64 -2.89
C LEU A 111 5.21 7.71 -3.97
N TYR A 112 4.41 7.42 -5.01
CA TYR A 112 4.09 8.39 -6.06
C TYR A 112 3.52 9.69 -5.47
N ASP A 113 2.54 9.57 -4.56
CA ASP A 113 1.97 10.75 -3.91
C ASP A 113 3.00 11.54 -3.13
N ARG A 114 3.83 10.85 -2.36
CA ARG A 114 4.88 11.51 -1.56
C ARG A 114 5.87 12.28 -2.39
N ILE A 115 6.28 11.73 -3.53
CA ILE A 115 7.26 12.38 -4.42
C ILE A 115 6.64 13.61 -5.10
N PHE A 116 5.43 13.46 -5.66
CA PHE A 116 4.85 14.48 -6.54
C PHE A 116 3.96 15.48 -5.81
N PHE A 117 3.26 15.06 -4.74
CA PHE A 117 2.27 15.91 -4.06
C PHE A 117 2.63 16.22 -2.60
N LYS A 118 3.69 15.62 -2.07
CA LYS A 118 4.15 15.82 -0.68
C LYS A 118 3.13 15.40 0.41
N ALA A 119 2.07 14.73 0.02
CA ALA A 119 1.05 14.20 0.90
C ALA A 119 0.35 13.02 0.23
N VAL A 120 -0.14 12.06 1.02
CA VAL A 120 -0.93 10.94 0.52
C VAL A 120 -2.40 11.23 0.75
N PRO A 121 -3.27 11.20 -0.30
CA PRO A 121 -4.70 11.32 -0.12
C PRO A 121 -5.28 10.05 0.52
N ASP A 122 -5.72 10.15 1.77
CA ASP A 122 -6.44 9.11 2.51
C ASP A 122 -7.91 9.49 2.61
N PHE A 123 -8.82 8.52 2.45
CA PHE A 123 -10.24 8.87 2.35
C PHE A 123 -11.21 7.80 2.85
N ILE A 124 -10.77 6.61 3.20
CA ILE A 124 -11.61 5.53 3.72
C ILE A 124 -11.57 5.57 5.23
N ASP A 125 -12.64 6.02 5.87
CA ASP A 125 -12.82 6.09 7.32
C ASP A 125 -13.77 4.98 7.76
N PHE A 126 -13.25 3.90 8.29
CA PHE A 126 -14.04 2.82 8.86
C PHE A 126 -14.22 3.05 10.36
N HIS A 127 -15.49 3.02 10.83
CA HIS A 127 -15.83 3.32 12.20
C HIS A 127 -16.95 2.42 12.75
N ILE A 128 -17.00 2.31 14.09
CA ILE A 128 -18.08 1.65 14.84
C ILE A 128 -18.52 2.60 15.96
N GLY A 129 -19.69 3.21 15.81
CA GLY A 129 -20.14 4.27 16.70
C GLY A 129 -19.16 5.46 16.67
N ASN A 130 -18.63 5.85 17.83
CA ASN A 130 -17.66 6.95 17.95
C ASN A 130 -16.19 6.47 17.81
N PHE A 131 -15.96 5.18 17.64
CA PHE A 131 -14.62 4.65 17.44
C PHE A 131 -14.32 4.64 15.95
N HIS A 132 -13.42 5.55 15.52
CA HIS A 132 -12.87 5.59 14.19
C HIS A 132 -11.54 4.84 14.17
N TRP A 133 -11.37 3.95 13.20
CA TRP A 133 -10.07 3.36 12.90
C TRP A 133 -9.16 4.47 12.35
N PHE A 134 -8.07 4.19 11.74
CA PHE A 134 -7.34 5.21 10.99
C PHE A 134 -7.97 5.39 9.59
N ILE A 135 -7.83 6.60 9.02
CA ILE A 135 -8.26 6.86 7.65
C ILE A 135 -7.15 6.35 6.73
N PHE A 136 -7.53 5.63 5.68
CA PHE A 136 -6.62 4.96 4.76
C PHE A 136 -7.11 5.07 3.30
N ASN A 137 -6.33 4.55 2.37
CA ASN A 137 -6.60 4.54 0.93
C ASN A 137 -6.53 3.13 0.34
N VAL A 138 -6.74 3.00 -0.97
CA VAL A 138 -6.72 1.71 -1.67
C VAL A 138 -5.34 1.06 -1.66
N SER A 139 -4.26 1.83 -1.75
CA SER A 139 -2.89 1.33 -1.61
C SER A 139 -2.67 0.63 -0.27
N ASP A 140 -3.17 1.21 0.83
CA ASP A 140 -3.02 0.66 2.18
C ASP A 140 -3.77 -0.67 2.34
N ILE A 141 -4.91 -0.85 1.66
CA ILE A 141 -5.63 -2.13 1.61
C ILE A 141 -4.73 -3.20 0.99
N PHE A 142 -4.13 -2.92 -0.18
CA PHE A 142 -3.26 -3.89 -0.85
C PHE A 142 -1.99 -4.19 -0.05
N ILE A 143 -1.38 -3.18 0.57
CA ILE A 143 -0.22 -3.37 1.46
C ILE A 143 -0.61 -4.27 2.64
N SER A 144 -1.70 -3.96 3.33
CA SER A 144 -2.15 -4.71 4.52
C SER A 144 -2.52 -6.16 4.18
N LEU A 145 -3.28 -6.38 3.11
CA LEU A 145 -3.61 -7.73 2.65
C LEU A 145 -2.37 -8.49 2.19
N GLY A 146 -1.45 -7.84 1.50
CA GLY A 146 -0.20 -8.44 1.06
C GLY A 146 0.66 -8.87 2.24
N VAL A 147 0.78 -8.05 3.29
CA VAL A 147 1.50 -8.40 4.52
C VAL A 147 0.81 -9.55 5.24
N LEU A 148 -0.51 -9.51 5.38
CA LEU A 148 -1.28 -10.59 6.02
C LEU A 148 -1.06 -11.93 5.31
N PHE A 149 -1.20 -11.97 3.99
CA PHE A 149 -0.97 -13.17 3.20
C PHE A 149 0.47 -13.65 3.26
N LEU A 150 1.44 -12.73 3.24
CA LEU A 150 2.86 -13.10 3.37
C LEU A 150 3.13 -13.80 4.70
N ILE A 151 2.58 -13.30 5.81
CA ILE A 151 2.71 -13.92 7.14
C ILE A 151 2.05 -15.29 7.15
N ILE A 152 0.82 -15.42 6.64
CA ILE A 152 0.10 -16.69 6.59
C ILE A 152 0.89 -17.74 5.81
N PHE A 153 1.38 -17.41 4.62
CA PHE A 153 2.14 -18.34 3.80
C PHE A 153 3.49 -18.71 4.40
N GLU A 154 4.15 -17.78 5.12
CA GLU A 154 5.38 -18.08 5.86
C GLU A 154 5.14 -19.10 6.98
N ILE A 155 4.04 -18.93 7.73
CA ILE A 155 3.68 -19.88 8.81
C ILE A 155 3.38 -21.26 8.23
N ILE A 156 2.62 -21.34 7.13
CA ILE A 156 2.27 -22.61 6.48
C ILE A 156 3.53 -23.34 5.99
N ASP A 157 4.43 -22.63 5.31
CA ASP A 157 5.66 -23.23 4.78
C ASP A 157 6.58 -23.74 5.90
N ASN A 158 6.71 -22.95 6.98
CA ASN A 158 7.52 -23.36 8.13
C ASN A 158 6.95 -24.60 8.84
N GLN A 159 5.62 -24.74 8.91
CA GLN A 159 4.99 -25.93 9.48
C GLN A 159 5.25 -27.17 8.59
N LYS A 160 5.12 -27.01 7.27
CA LYS A 160 5.37 -28.11 6.32
C LYS A 160 6.81 -28.61 6.42
N ASN A 161 7.79 -27.72 6.43
CA ASN A 161 9.20 -28.10 6.57
C ASN A 161 9.49 -28.87 7.86
N LYS A 162 8.89 -28.47 9.00
CA LYS A 162 9.03 -29.17 10.28
C LYS A 162 8.41 -30.58 10.27
N ILE A 163 7.35 -30.81 9.49
CA ILE A 163 6.73 -32.13 9.35
C ILE A 163 7.61 -33.01 8.49
N ASP A 164 8.14 -32.48 7.40
CA ASP A 164 9.01 -33.22 6.48
C ASP A 164 10.32 -33.65 7.19
N GLU A 165 10.92 -32.77 8.02
CA GLU A 165 12.09 -33.09 8.83
C GLU A 165 11.85 -34.18 9.90
N LYS A 166 10.64 -34.34 10.42
CA LYS A 166 10.30 -35.38 11.39
C LYS A 166 10.02 -36.76 10.76
N ASN A 167 9.78 -36.79 9.48
CA ASN A 167 9.45 -38.03 8.74
C ASN A 167 10.67 -38.61 8.04
N ILE A 168 11.87 -38.02 8.19
CA ILE A 168 13.17 -38.50 7.75
C ILE A 168 13.92 -39.10 8.95
#